data_a669299c97624d77c8a0f889051b1b6e
#
_entry.id   a669299c97624d77c8a0f889051b1b6e
#
_cell.length_a   1.000
_cell.length_b   1.000
_cell.length_c   1.000
_cell.angle_alpha   90.00
_cell.angle_beta   90.00
_cell.angle_gamma   90.00
#
_symmetry.space_group_name_H-M   'P 1'
#
loop_
_entity.id
_entity.type
_entity.pdbx_description
1 polymer ?
#
loop_
_entity_poly.entity_id
_entity_poly.type
_entity_poly.pdbx_seq_one_letter_code
_entity_poly.pdbx_strand_id
1 'polypeptide(L)'
;MKPTIVALSVALLLGAALPVRAEVSEEARAQRWGDLQHAIFGDRAVEDGGSAIRLTAPDRAMDAAIVPVAIALDDALAKNVKAIYLVIDDNPSPLAAVFHPGEAADMREISTRVRVDDYTYLHAVAETNDGKLLQTAHFIKAAGGCSAPAGKDQALAMQRLGKMKLVIEGKRPADEPAAIAAKLLISHPNSSGLQMDQMTRNYIPADFVQSVRITYDGKPLMTIDGDIAISEDPTFTFAFVPGAGSGELKAEIDDSHQRHFEQSWPVRPQAQM
;
A
#
# COMPACT_ATOMS: atom_id res chain seq x y z
N MET A 1 44.68 -73.27 -5.27
CA MET A 1 44.43 -72.09 -4.42
C MET A 1 44.13 -70.93 -5.34
N LYS A 2 42.87 -70.43 -5.38
CA LYS A 2 42.46 -69.28 -6.19
C LYS A 2 42.29 -68.08 -5.25
N PRO A 3 42.85 -66.88 -5.54
CA PRO A 3 42.63 -65.69 -4.70
C PRO A 3 41.31 -65.06 -5.07
N THR A 4 40.49 -64.81 -4.07
CA THR A 4 39.23 -64.07 -4.17
C THR A 4 39.54 -62.56 -4.03
N ILE A 5 39.26 -61.79 -5.11
CA ILE A 5 39.36 -60.32 -5.07
C ILE A 5 38.06 -59.76 -4.52
N VAL A 6 38.12 -59.12 -3.38
CA VAL A 6 37.00 -58.36 -2.79
C VAL A 6 37.09 -56.93 -3.35
N ALA A 7 36.13 -56.55 -4.21
CA ALA A 7 35.98 -55.19 -4.71
C ALA A 7 35.21 -54.35 -3.67
N LEU A 8 35.91 -53.36 -3.10
CA LEU A 8 35.33 -52.37 -2.18
C LEU A 8 34.72 -51.23 -2.98
N SER A 9 33.38 -51.20 -3.13
CA SER A 9 32.67 -50.13 -3.80
C SER A 9 32.50 -48.94 -2.81
N VAL A 10 33.26 -47.87 -3.04
CA VAL A 10 33.08 -46.59 -2.34
C VAL A 10 31.95 -45.83 -3.04
N ALA A 11 30.76 -45.77 -2.40
CA ALA A 11 29.65 -44.90 -2.84
C ALA A 11 29.94 -43.46 -2.45
N LEU A 12 30.23 -42.62 -3.45
CA LEU A 12 30.38 -41.17 -3.28
C LEU A 12 29.01 -40.55 -3.16
N LEU A 13 28.58 -40.20 -1.94
CA LEU A 13 27.39 -39.40 -1.68
C LEU A 13 27.68 -37.93 -2.08
N LEU A 14 27.31 -37.54 -3.32
CA LEU A 14 27.20 -36.13 -3.68
C LEU A 14 26.00 -35.54 -2.93
N GLY A 15 26.27 -34.88 -1.82
CA GLY A 15 25.29 -34.02 -1.15
C GLY A 15 24.96 -32.82 -2.05
N ALA A 16 23.78 -32.78 -2.64
CA ALA A 16 23.27 -31.61 -3.30
C ALA A 16 23.07 -30.51 -2.24
N ALA A 17 24.03 -29.58 -2.15
CA ALA A 17 23.85 -28.36 -1.36
C ALA A 17 22.75 -27.55 -2.05
N LEU A 18 21.55 -27.52 -1.44
CA LEU A 18 20.51 -26.59 -1.83
C LEU A 18 21.06 -25.16 -1.63
N PRO A 19 20.89 -24.24 -2.57
CA PRO A 19 21.31 -22.87 -2.37
C PRO A 19 20.49 -22.28 -1.22
N VAL A 20 21.13 -22.12 -0.07
CA VAL A 20 20.60 -21.30 1.03
C VAL A 20 20.64 -19.86 0.51
N ARG A 21 19.47 -19.27 0.28
CA ARG A 21 19.40 -17.84 -0.02
C ARG A 21 19.96 -17.10 1.20
N ALA A 22 21.09 -16.43 1.03
CA ALA A 22 21.69 -15.66 2.10
C ALA A 22 20.67 -14.58 2.55
N GLU A 23 20.39 -14.52 3.84
CA GLU A 23 19.58 -13.47 4.42
C GLU A 23 20.30 -12.13 4.19
N VAL A 24 19.59 -11.13 3.67
CA VAL A 24 20.14 -9.78 3.47
C VAL A 24 20.50 -9.21 4.85
N SER A 25 21.73 -8.72 5.01
CA SER A 25 22.17 -8.17 6.29
C SER A 25 21.46 -6.85 6.62
N GLU A 26 21.37 -6.53 7.91
CA GLU A 26 20.76 -5.26 8.36
C GLU A 26 21.53 -4.04 7.83
N GLU A 27 22.86 -4.14 7.66
CA GLU A 27 23.66 -3.08 7.06
C GLU A 27 23.27 -2.83 5.60
N ALA A 28 23.04 -3.90 4.82
CA ALA A 28 22.61 -3.79 3.43
C ALA A 28 21.19 -3.19 3.33
N ARG A 29 20.30 -3.53 4.27
CA ARG A 29 18.96 -2.94 4.37
C ARG A 29 19.03 -1.45 4.72
N ALA A 30 19.86 -1.08 5.71
CA ALA A 30 20.07 0.31 6.09
C ALA A 30 20.65 1.14 4.94
N GLN A 31 21.60 0.57 4.17
CA GLN A 31 22.16 1.23 2.99
C GLN A 31 21.06 1.47 1.94
N ARG A 32 20.26 0.44 1.62
CA ARG A 32 19.14 0.56 0.68
C ARG A 32 18.17 1.67 1.10
N TRP A 33 17.77 1.68 2.36
CA TRP A 33 16.90 2.75 2.88
C TRP A 33 17.54 4.14 2.74
N GLY A 34 18.83 4.28 3.03
CA GLY A 34 19.57 5.53 2.82
C GLY A 34 19.53 6.00 1.36
N ASP A 35 19.73 5.08 0.41
CA ASP A 35 19.66 5.38 -1.01
C ASP A 35 18.24 5.81 -1.44
N LEU A 36 17.21 5.16 -0.91
CA LEU A 36 15.80 5.51 -1.15
C LEU A 36 15.44 6.86 -0.53
N GLN A 37 15.89 7.14 0.69
CA GLN A 37 15.70 8.45 1.31
C GLN A 37 16.26 9.57 0.44
N HIS A 38 17.50 9.38 -0.05
CA HIS A 38 18.12 10.37 -0.93
C HIS A 38 17.36 10.52 -2.26
N ALA A 39 16.91 9.42 -2.85
CA ALA A 39 16.14 9.44 -4.11
C ALA A 39 14.78 10.13 -3.97
N ILE A 40 14.08 9.94 -2.85
CA ILE A 40 12.71 10.46 -2.63
C ILE A 40 12.73 11.87 -2.02
N PHE A 41 13.62 12.12 -1.06
CA PHE A 41 13.61 13.34 -0.26
C PHE A 41 14.83 14.24 -0.48
N GLY A 42 15.81 13.82 -1.31
CA GLY A 42 17.08 14.54 -1.49
C GLY A 42 17.92 14.51 -0.21
N ASP A 43 18.57 15.63 0.08
CA ASP A 43 19.43 15.77 1.26
C ASP A 43 18.64 16.14 2.54
N ARG A 44 17.32 16.05 2.51
CA ARG A 44 16.47 16.35 3.68
C ARG A 44 16.61 15.24 4.73
N ALA A 45 16.85 15.65 5.99
CA ALA A 45 16.93 14.68 7.08
C ALA A 45 15.56 14.03 7.35
N VAL A 46 15.54 12.70 7.48
CA VAL A 46 14.38 11.94 7.91
C VAL A 46 14.62 11.48 9.33
N GLU A 47 13.82 11.99 10.26
CA GLU A 47 13.96 11.78 11.71
C GLU A 47 13.05 10.64 12.16
N ASP A 48 13.42 9.96 13.26
CA ASP A 48 12.52 8.99 13.91
C ASP A 48 11.29 9.72 14.48
N GLY A 49 10.12 9.34 14.05
CA GLY A 49 8.85 9.92 14.50
C GLY A 49 8.37 9.41 15.86
N GLY A 50 9.04 8.42 16.44
CA GLY A 50 8.71 7.86 17.76
C GLY A 50 7.25 7.44 17.87
N SER A 51 6.54 7.97 18.87
CA SER A 51 5.11 7.68 19.08
C SER A 51 4.18 8.52 18.21
N ALA A 52 4.67 9.56 17.52
CA ALA A 52 3.83 10.45 16.71
C ALA A 52 3.31 9.79 15.43
N ILE A 53 4.06 8.82 14.89
CA ILE A 53 3.66 8.04 13.71
C ILE A 53 3.81 6.54 13.99
N ARG A 54 2.83 5.75 13.57
CA ARG A 54 2.84 4.29 13.68
C ARG A 54 2.44 3.67 12.35
N LEU A 55 3.20 2.65 11.94
CA LEU A 55 2.90 1.80 10.80
C LEU A 55 2.52 0.40 11.31
N THR A 56 1.37 -0.09 10.89
CA THR A 56 0.89 -1.42 11.25
C THR A 56 0.76 -2.26 9.98
N ALA A 57 1.42 -3.41 9.98
CA ALA A 57 1.33 -4.45 8.96
C ALA A 57 1.53 -5.81 9.63
N PRO A 58 1.18 -6.95 9.02
CA PRO A 58 1.52 -8.26 9.56
C PRO A 58 3.03 -8.52 9.47
N ASP A 59 3.62 -9.15 10.49
CA ASP A 59 5.04 -9.56 10.46
C ASP A 59 5.34 -10.57 9.33
N ARG A 60 4.32 -11.33 8.94
CA ARG A 60 4.34 -12.28 7.82
C ARG A 60 3.05 -12.18 7.03
N ALA A 61 3.16 -11.88 5.75
CA ALA A 61 2.01 -11.87 4.86
C ALA A 61 1.49 -13.29 4.61
N MET A 62 0.17 -13.47 4.71
CA MET A 62 -0.51 -14.67 4.23
C MET A 62 -0.61 -14.66 2.70
N ASP A 63 -0.80 -13.48 2.12
CA ASP A 63 -0.80 -13.22 0.70
C ASP A 63 0.02 -11.95 0.43
N ALA A 64 1.16 -12.10 -0.23
CA ALA A 64 2.07 -11.00 -0.52
C ALA A 64 1.52 -9.99 -1.54
N ALA A 65 0.49 -10.36 -2.30
CA ALA A 65 -0.20 -9.47 -3.25
C ALA A 65 -1.27 -8.58 -2.58
N ILE A 66 -1.68 -8.90 -1.33
CA ILE A 66 -2.78 -8.21 -0.64
C ILE A 66 -2.41 -7.99 0.85
N VAL A 67 -1.34 -7.26 1.09
CA VAL A 67 -0.86 -6.96 2.44
C VAL A 67 -1.60 -5.73 2.99
N PRO A 68 -2.36 -5.86 4.08
CA PRO A 68 -2.99 -4.72 4.72
C PRO A 68 -1.95 -3.86 5.44
N VAL A 69 -2.05 -2.54 5.26
CA VAL A 69 -1.19 -1.54 5.89
C VAL A 69 -2.05 -0.43 6.46
N ALA A 70 -1.79 -0.03 7.70
CA ALA A 70 -2.40 1.12 8.35
C ALA A 70 -1.32 2.06 8.91
N ILE A 71 -1.53 3.35 8.73
CA ILE A 71 -0.65 4.41 9.24
C ILE A 71 -1.49 5.26 10.18
N ALA A 72 -1.04 5.38 11.42
CA ALA A 72 -1.68 6.19 12.44
C ALA A 72 -0.77 7.33 12.89
N LEU A 73 -1.32 8.53 13.01
CA LEU A 73 -0.66 9.72 13.49
C LEU A 73 -1.27 10.17 14.83
N ASP A 74 -0.47 10.73 15.71
CA ASP A 74 -1.01 11.42 16.88
C ASP A 74 -1.75 12.70 16.48
N ASP A 75 -2.49 13.28 17.40
CA ASP A 75 -3.31 14.47 17.14
C ASP A 75 -2.51 15.70 16.69
N ALA A 76 -1.27 15.84 17.14
CA ALA A 76 -0.41 16.97 16.80
C ALA A 76 0.10 16.84 15.37
N LEU A 77 0.62 15.66 15.02
CA LEU A 77 1.15 15.37 13.69
C LEU A 77 0.00 15.33 12.66
N ALA A 78 -1.14 14.73 12.99
CA ALA A 78 -2.31 14.66 12.09
C ALA A 78 -2.83 16.03 11.67
N LYS A 79 -2.71 17.05 12.53
CA LYS A 79 -3.08 18.46 12.22
C LYS A 79 -2.02 19.23 11.45
N ASN A 80 -0.79 18.73 11.41
CA ASN A 80 0.35 19.41 10.80
C ASN A 80 0.94 18.67 9.60
N VAL A 81 0.39 17.52 9.23
CA VAL A 81 0.90 16.72 8.13
C VAL A 81 0.52 17.35 6.78
N LYS A 82 1.49 17.44 5.89
CA LYS A 82 1.37 17.91 4.51
C LYS A 82 1.25 16.74 3.53
N ALA A 83 1.99 15.66 3.79
CA ALA A 83 1.97 14.44 2.97
C ALA A 83 2.42 13.24 3.80
N ILE A 84 1.93 12.04 3.45
CA ILE A 84 2.42 10.77 4.00
C ILE A 84 2.89 9.90 2.84
N TYR A 85 4.15 9.46 2.90
CA TYR A 85 4.77 8.58 1.92
C TYR A 85 4.79 7.15 2.47
N LEU A 86 4.33 6.19 1.69
CA LEU A 86 4.44 4.76 1.97
C LEU A 86 5.49 4.16 1.03
N VAL A 87 6.60 3.69 1.58
CA VAL A 87 7.74 3.14 0.83
C VAL A 87 7.94 1.68 1.22
N ILE A 88 8.24 0.83 0.25
CA ILE A 88 8.52 -0.61 0.42
C ILE A 88 9.88 -0.87 -0.22
N ASP A 89 10.93 -1.06 0.59
CA ASP A 89 12.32 -0.94 0.15
C ASP A 89 12.70 -1.86 -1.02
N ASP A 90 12.29 -3.14 -0.95
CA ASP A 90 12.69 -4.14 -1.94
C ASP A 90 11.65 -4.36 -3.05
N ASN A 91 10.64 -3.51 -3.15
CA ASN A 91 9.72 -3.54 -4.28
C ASN A 91 10.36 -2.98 -5.56
N PRO A 92 9.97 -3.48 -6.74
CA PRO A 92 10.42 -2.93 -8.04
C PRO A 92 10.13 -1.44 -8.22
N SER A 93 9.02 -0.96 -7.65
CA SER A 93 8.70 0.44 -7.45
C SER A 93 8.54 0.69 -5.95
N PRO A 94 9.56 1.23 -5.27
CA PRO A 94 9.55 1.35 -3.81
C PRO A 94 8.52 2.34 -3.26
N LEU A 95 8.27 3.47 -3.92
CA LEU A 95 7.26 4.44 -3.49
C LEU A 95 5.87 3.94 -3.87
N ALA A 96 5.20 3.28 -2.91
CA ALA A 96 3.91 2.64 -3.15
C ALA A 96 2.75 3.63 -3.26
N ALA A 97 2.75 4.67 -2.43
CA ALA A 97 1.74 5.73 -2.46
C ALA A 97 2.21 6.99 -1.73
N VAL A 98 1.64 8.14 -2.13
CA VAL A 98 1.71 9.40 -1.38
C VAL A 98 0.30 9.88 -1.08
N PHE A 99 0.01 10.18 0.18
CA PHE A 99 -1.28 10.69 0.63
C PHE A 99 -1.17 12.17 0.96
N HIS A 100 -1.95 13.00 0.30
CA HIS A 100 -1.99 14.45 0.48
C HIS A 100 -3.33 14.84 1.12
N PRO A 101 -3.36 15.27 2.39
CA PRO A 101 -4.59 15.70 3.04
C PRO A 101 -5.11 17.02 2.48
N GLY A 102 -6.43 17.13 2.37
CA GLY A 102 -7.14 18.39 2.20
C GLY A 102 -7.66 18.95 3.53
N GLU A 103 -8.35 20.08 3.47
CA GLU A 103 -8.81 20.80 4.66
C GLU A 103 -9.81 20.00 5.55
N ALA A 104 -10.59 19.09 4.95
CA ALA A 104 -11.61 18.32 5.64
C ALA A 104 -11.11 16.94 6.12
N ALA A 105 -9.87 16.58 5.84
CA ALA A 105 -9.29 15.29 6.20
C ALA A 105 -9.03 15.18 7.70
N ASP A 106 -9.32 14.01 8.26
CA ASP A 106 -8.80 13.60 9.55
C ASP A 106 -7.68 12.56 9.32
N MET A 107 -6.43 13.00 9.48
CA MET A 107 -5.25 12.20 9.17
C MET A 107 -4.76 11.31 10.32
N ARG A 108 -5.58 11.13 11.36
CA ARG A 108 -5.19 10.27 12.49
C ARG A 108 -5.01 8.82 12.09
N GLU A 109 -5.73 8.36 11.06
CA GLU A 109 -5.55 7.01 10.53
C GLU A 109 -5.92 6.93 9.05
N ILE A 110 -5.04 6.30 8.27
CA ILE A 110 -5.30 5.90 6.89
C ILE A 110 -4.88 4.44 6.71
N SER A 111 -5.58 3.71 5.84
CA SER A 111 -5.16 2.35 5.50
C SER A 111 -5.40 2.01 4.05
N THR A 112 -4.57 1.09 3.55
CA THR A 112 -4.65 0.55 2.20
C THR A 112 -4.15 -0.89 2.17
N ARG A 113 -4.03 -1.48 0.97
CA ARG A 113 -3.42 -2.78 0.75
C ARG A 113 -2.35 -2.66 -0.31
N VAL A 114 -1.21 -3.29 -0.08
CA VAL A 114 -0.05 -3.23 -0.97
C VAL A 114 0.44 -4.62 -1.39
N ARG A 115 1.18 -4.65 -2.49
CA ARG A 115 1.98 -5.79 -2.93
C ARG A 115 3.36 -5.66 -2.31
N VAL A 116 3.89 -6.76 -1.80
CA VAL A 116 5.25 -6.82 -1.24
C VAL A 116 6.02 -7.92 -1.94
N ASP A 117 7.17 -7.61 -2.51
CA ASP A 117 7.88 -8.54 -3.40
C ASP A 117 8.91 -9.40 -2.69
N ASP A 118 9.52 -8.94 -1.62
CA ASP A 118 10.51 -9.69 -0.83
C ASP A 118 10.41 -9.37 0.67
N TYR A 119 11.20 -10.06 1.49
CA TYR A 119 11.40 -9.77 2.91
C TYR A 119 12.04 -8.39 3.06
N THR A 120 11.29 -7.41 3.53
CA THR A 120 11.63 -6.01 3.39
C THR A 120 11.13 -5.15 4.56
N TYR A 121 11.63 -3.93 4.67
CA TYR A 121 11.00 -2.90 5.48
C TYR A 121 9.93 -2.15 4.67
N LEU A 122 8.82 -1.86 5.36
CA LEU A 122 7.87 -0.84 4.97
C LEU A 122 8.18 0.41 5.79
N HIS A 123 8.26 1.57 5.16
CA HIS A 123 8.42 2.85 5.83
C HIS A 123 7.19 3.73 5.60
N ALA A 124 6.71 4.37 6.65
CA ALA A 124 5.78 5.48 6.56
C ALA A 124 6.54 6.75 6.96
N VAL A 125 6.57 7.74 6.07
CA VAL A 125 7.22 9.03 6.30
C VAL A 125 6.18 10.12 6.22
N ALA A 126 5.97 10.87 7.31
CA ALA A 126 5.10 12.04 7.36
C ALA A 126 5.92 13.30 7.11
N GLU A 127 5.57 14.05 6.07
CA GLU A 127 6.06 15.41 5.84
C GLU A 127 5.13 16.39 6.54
N THR A 128 5.69 17.24 7.38
CA THR A 128 4.95 18.29 8.08
C THR A 128 4.88 19.57 7.26
N ASN A 129 3.95 20.47 7.59
CA ASN A 129 3.81 21.76 6.91
C ASN A 129 5.04 22.67 7.06
N ASP A 130 5.84 22.50 8.12
CA ASP A 130 7.12 23.18 8.32
C ASP A 130 8.31 22.45 7.68
N GLY A 131 8.05 21.37 6.93
CA GLY A 131 9.03 20.69 6.10
C GLY A 131 9.86 19.62 6.80
N LYS A 132 9.55 19.22 8.04
CA LYS A 132 10.19 18.07 8.69
C LYS A 132 9.69 16.76 8.11
N LEU A 133 10.54 15.73 8.14
CA LEU A 133 10.22 14.38 7.75
C LEU A 133 10.34 13.47 8.96
N LEU A 134 9.22 12.86 9.38
CA LEU A 134 9.15 11.96 10.53
C LEU A 134 8.79 10.56 10.04
N GLN A 135 9.57 9.55 10.39
CA GLN A 135 9.36 8.18 9.91
C GLN A 135 9.07 7.17 11.02
N THR A 136 8.50 6.07 10.60
CA THR A 136 8.46 4.79 11.31
C THR A 136 8.63 3.66 10.30
N ALA A 137 9.11 2.49 10.75
CA ALA A 137 9.34 1.34 9.90
C ALA A 137 8.74 0.07 10.49
N HIS A 138 8.39 -0.89 9.63
CA HIS A 138 7.93 -2.23 10.01
C HIS A 138 8.53 -3.27 9.07
N PHE A 139 9.20 -4.28 9.62
CA PHE A 139 9.76 -5.38 8.84
C PHE A 139 8.70 -6.45 8.56
N ILE A 140 8.55 -6.85 7.29
CA ILE A 140 7.60 -7.86 6.87
C ILE A 140 8.29 -9.02 6.12
N LYS A 141 7.83 -10.22 6.37
CA LYS A 141 8.20 -11.43 5.61
C LYS A 141 7.11 -11.72 4.58
N ALA A 142 7.38 -11.34 3.33
CA ALA A 142 6.51 -11.58 2.17
C ALA A 142 7.38 -11.91 0.95
N ALA A 143 6.84 -12.53 -0.07
CA ALA A 143 7.59 -12.79 -1.29
C ALA A 143 6.68 -12.91 -2.51
N GLY A 144 7.10 -12.31 -3.64
CA GLY A 144 6.49 -12.46 -4.95
C GLY A 144 5.15 -11.76 -5.14
N GLY A 145 4.80 -10.77 -4.28
CA GLY A 145 3.53 -10.08 -4.38
C GLY A 145 3.34 -9.27 -5.65
N CYS A 146 4.42 -8.72 -6.20
CA CYS A 146 4.38 -7.93 -7.43
C CYS A 146 4.20 -8.79 -8.69
N SER A 147 4.66 -10.03 -8.65
CA SER A 147 4.54 -11.01 -9.75
C SER A 147 3.42 -12.04 -9.54
N ALA A 148 2.72 -12.00 -8.40
CA ALA A 148 1.62 -12.90 -8.10
C ALA A 148 0.55 -12.83 -9.19
N PRO A 149 0.00 -13.97 -9.65
CA PRO A 149 -1.10 -13.97 -10.60
C PRO A 149 -2.29 -13.12 -10.10
N ALA A 150 -3.02 -12.52 -11.04
CA ALA A 150 -4.25 -11.81 -10.69
C ALA A 150 -5.21 -12.77 -9.95
N GLY A 151 -5.78 -12.32 -8.84
CA GLY A 151 -6.71 -13.12 -8.02
C GLY A 151 -8.06 -13.38 -8.70
N LYS A 152 -8.35 -12.69 -9.80
CA LYS A 152 -9.61 -12.75 -10.54
C LYS A 152 -9.39 -12.93 -12.02
N ASP A 153 -10.42 -13.47 -12.70
CA ASP A 153 -10.49 -13.48 -14.15
C ASP A 153 -10.37 -12.03 -14.68
N GLN A 154 -9.36 -11.81 -15.53
CA GLN A 154 -9.06 -10.48 -16.08
C GLN A 154 -10.23 -9.92 -16.88
N ALA A 155 -10.98 -10.76 -17.62
CA ALA A 155 -12.15 -10.32 -18.38
C ALA A 155 -13.27 -9.83 -17.46
N LEU A 156 -13.50 -10.51 -16.33
CA LEU A 156 -14.46 -10.07 -15.30
C LEU A 156 -13.98 -8.79 -14.58
N ALA A 157 -12.70 -8.65 -14.34
CA ALA A 157 -12.14 -7.43 -13.76
C ALA A 157 -12.36 -6.23 -14.67
N MET A 158 -12.12 -6.39 -15.99
CA MET A 158 -12.34 -5.33 -16.98
C MET A 158 -13.81 -4.91 -17.13
N GLN A 159 -14.79 -5.83 -16.95
CA GLN A 159 -16.23 -5.47 -16.97
C GLN A 159 -16.64 -4.56 -15.79
N ARG A 160 -15.86 -4.54 -14.72
CA ARG A 160 -16.13 -3.74 -13.53
C ARG A 160 -15.17 -2.55 -13.40
N LEU A 161 -14.29 -2.38 -14.38
CA LEU A 161 -13.26 -1.36 -14.37
C LEU A 161 -13.84 0.02 -14.03
N GLY A 162 -13.22 0.71 -13.08
CA GLY A 162 -13.61 2.05 -12.66
C GLY A 162 -14.87 2.13 -11.78
N LYS A 163 -15.59 1.01 -11.54
CA LYS A 163 -16.71 1.02 -10.59
C LYS A 163 -16.17 1.21 -9.18
N MET A 164 -16.81 2.10 -8.45
CA MET A 164 -16.42 2.43 -7.08
C MET A 164 -17.56 2.15 -6.10
N LYS A 165 -17.21 1.90 -4.84
CA LYS A 165 -18.14 1.78 -3.73
C LYS A 165 -17.58 2.53 -2.54
N LEU A 166 -18.42 3.35 -1.91
CA LEU A 166 -18.13 3.98 -0.63
C LEU A 166 -18.87 3.25 0.48
N VAL A 167 -18.16 2.91 1.55
CA VAL A 167 -18.74 2.39 2.78
C VAL A 167 -18.40 3.38 3.89
N ILE A 168 -19.41 3.93 4.53
CA ILE A 168 -19.26 4.78 5.72
C ILE A 168 -19.28 3.85 6.93
N GLU A 169 -18.22 3.91 7.74
CA GLU A 169 -18.06 3.09 8.95
C GLU A 169 -18.28 3.96 10.20
N GLY A 170 -19.06 3.45 11.14
CA GLY A 170 -19.33 4.11 12.42
C GLY A 170 -20.60 4.94 12.47
N LYS A 171 -21.02 5.25 13.71
CA LYS A 171 -22.14 6.14 13.99
C LYS A 171 -21.59 7.52 14.37
N ARG A 172 -22.03 8.55 13.69
CA ARG A 172 -21.74 9.93 14.09
C ARG A 172 -22.57 10.25 15.34
N PRO A 173 -21.96 10.71 16.46
CA PRO A 173 -22.71 11.33 17.54
C PRO A 173 -23.45 12.57 17.01
N ALA A 174 -24.72 12.76 17.36
CA ALA A 174 -25.54 13.84 16.81
C ALA A 174 -25.07 15.24 17.25
N ASP A 175 -24.36 15.32 18.36
CA ASP A 175 -24.13 16.58 19.09
C ASP A 175 -22.69 17.10 19.01
N GLU A 176 -21.76 16.36 18.33
CA GLU A 176 -20.38 16.79 18.15
C GLU A 176 -19.91 16.60 16.70
N PRO A 177 -19.09 17.52 16.17
CA PRO A 177 -18.42 17.32 14.88
C PRO A 177 -17.33 16.24 15.02
N ALA A 178 -17.78 14.98 15.05
CA ALA A 178 -16.88 13.83 15.11
C ALA A 178 -16.50 13.38 13.71
N ALA A 179 -15.23 13.00 13.55
CA ALA A 179 -14.77 12.36 12.33
C ALA A 179 -15.48 11.02 12.12
N ILE A 180 -15.86 10.74 10.89
CA ILE A 180 -16.40 9.44 10.46
C ILE A 180 -15.41 8.74 9.54
N ALA A 181 -15.26 7.43 9.71
CA ALA A 181 -14.44 6.63 8.82
C ALA A 181 -15.20 6.28 7.54
N ALA A 182 -14.52 6.35 6.43
CA ALA A 182 -15.00 5.96 5.11
C ALA A 182 -14.01 5.02 4.44
N LYS A 183 -14.52 4.03 3.73
CA LYS A 183 -13.74 3.11 2.92
C LYS A 183 -14.16 3.24 1.47
N LEU A 184 -13.26 3.69 0.62
CA LEU A 184 -13.39 3.71 -0.82
C LEU A 184 -12.85 2.41 -1.40
N LEU A 185 -13.66 1.68 -2.15
CA LEU A 185 -13.27 0.49 -2.88
C LEU A 185 -13.36 0.81 -4.38
N ILE A 186 -12.29 0.51 -5.11
CA ILE A 186 -12.16 0.78 -6.54
C ILE A 186 -12.01 -0.55 -7.26
N SER A 187 -12.85 -0.84 -8.24
CA SER A 187 -12.67 -2.03 -9.07
C SER A 187 -11.67 -1.73 -10.18
N HIS A 188 -10.45 -2.24 -10.02
CA HIS A 188 -9.36 -2.06 -10.98
C HIS A 188 -8.39 -3.25 -10.88
N PRO A 189 -7.88 -3.80 -12.00
CA PRO A 189 -6.94 -4.92 -11.96
C PRO A 189 -5.63 -4.57 -11.26
N ASN A 190 -5.24 -3.33 -11.28
CA ASN A 190 -3.99 -2.83 -10.70
C ASN A 190 -2.81 -3.75 -11.03
N SER A 191 -2.69 -4.09 -12.33
CA SER A 191 -1.64 -4.97 -12.82
C SER A 191 -0.28 -4.28 -12.71
N SER A 192 0.69 -4.98 -12.12
CA SER A 192 2.02 -4.43 -11.85
C SER A 192 2.93 -4.36 -13.07
N GLY A 193 2.60 -5.05 -14.17
CA GLY A 193 3.52 -5.26 -15.30
C GLY A 193 4.46 -6.45 -15.13
N LEU A 194 4.52 -7.05 -13.94
CA LEU A 194 5.38 -8.17 -13.60
C LEU A 194 4.62 -9.50 -13.50
N GLN A 195 3.31 -9.44 -13.62
CA GLN A 195 2.43 -10.60 -13.57
C GLN A 195 2.41 -11.32 -14.92
N MET A 196 2.38 -12.65 -14.87
CA MET A 196 2.32 -13.49 -16.08
C MET A 196 0.93 -14.08 -16.24
N ASP A 197 0.36 -13.93 -17.42
CA ASP A 197 -0.87 -14.65 -17.82
C ASP A 197 -0.59 -16.16 -17.90
N GLN A 198 -1.37 -16.94 -17.15
CA GLN A 198 -1.13 -18.38 -16.99
C GLN A 198 -1.36 -19.19 -18.27
N MET A 199 -2.21 -18.69 -19.19
CA MET A 199 -2.55 -19.38 -20.43
C MET A 199 -1.60 -19.00 -21.57
N THR A 200 -1.34 -17.71 -21.75
CA THR A 200 -0.51 -17.22 -22.86
C THR A 200 0.97 -17.20 -22.52
N ARG A 201 1.31 -17.21 -21.22
CA ARG A 201 2.67 -17.04 -20.66
C ARG A 201 3.33 -15.71 -21.03
N ASN A 202 2.55 -14.72 -21.43
CA ASN A 202 3.01 -13.36 -21.65
C ASN A 202 2.89 -12.55 -20.37
N TYR A 203 3.74 -11.55 -20.22
CA TYR A 203 3.57 -10.56 -19.16
C TYR A 203 2.30 -9.72 -19.42
N ILE A 204 1.53 -9.51 -18.37
CA ILE A 204 0.38 -8.61 -18.37
C ILE A 204 0.93 -7.19 -18.27
N PRO A 205 0.63 -6.29 -19.22
CA PRO A 205 1.08 -4.90 -19.15
C PRO A 205 0.64 -4.23 -17.84
N ALA A 206 1.45 -3.29 -17.35
CA ALA A 206 1.09 -2.47 -16.20
C ALA A 206 -0.19 -1.69 -16.51
N ASP A 207 -1.15 -1.77 -15.59
CA ASP A 207 -2.44 -1.08 -15.67
C ASP A 207 -2.92 -0.82 -14.25
N PHE A 208 -2.74 0.40 -13.73
CA PHE A 208 -2.93 0.73 -12.33
C PHE A 208 -3.49 2.13 -12.13
N VAL A 209 -4.13 2.35 -10.99
CA VAL A 209 -4.62 3.66 -10.56
C VAL A 209 -3.44 4.53 -10.15
N GLN A 210 -3.24 5.66 -10.86
CA GLN A 210 -2.17 6.61 -10.60
C GLN A 210 -2.58 7.72 -9.65
N SER A 211 -3.84 8.17 -9.73
CA SER A 211 -4.34 9.26 -8.88
C SER A 211 -5.75 8.98 -8.41
N VAL A 212 -6.01 9.26 -7.14
CA VAL A 212 -7.35 9.26 -6.54
C VAL A 212 -7.57 10.62 -5.89
N ARG A 213 -8.56 11.39 -6.36
CA ARG A 213 -8.97 12.65 -5.73
C ARG A 213 -10.32 12.46 -5.04
N ILE A 214 -10.36 12.78 -3.76
CA ILE A 214 -11.57 12.70 -2.95
C ILE A 214 -11.94 14.10 -2.49
N THR A 215 -13.19 14.48 -2.72
CA THR A 215 -13.74 15.77 -2.26
C THR A 215 -14.99 15.55 -1.41
N TYR A 216 -15.23 16.46 -0.49
CA TYR A 216 -16.46 16.52 0.28
C TYR A 216 -17.09 17.92 0.13
N ASP A 217 -18.34 18.00 -0.36
CA ASP A 217 -19.02 19.24 -0.73
C ASP A 217 -18.16 20.16 -1.62
N GLY A 218 -17.44 19.55 -2.59
CA GLY A 218 -16.55 20.23 -3.51
C GLY A 218 -15.21 20.69 -2.91
N LYS A 219 -14.96 20.49 -1.61
CA LYS A 219 -13.69 20.81 -0.95
C LYS A 219 -12.75 19.61 -1.01
N PRO A 220 -11.45 19.80 -1.29
CA PRO A 220 -10.48 18.73 -1.25
C PRO A 220 -10.46 18.04 0.12
N LEU A 221 -10.60 16.72 0.12
CA LEU A 221 -10.48 15.90 1.31
C LEU A 221 -9.14 15.15 1.30
N MET A 222 -8.81 14.51 0.19
CA MET A 222 -7.55 13.77 0.06
C MET A 222 -7.21 13.58 -1.42
N THR A 223 -5.94 13.68 -1.75
CA THR A 223 -5.39 13.17 -3.00
C THR A 223 -4.41 12.05 -2.69
N ILE A 224 -4.45 10.98 -3.46
CA ILE A 224 -3.56 9.82 -3.32
C ILE A 224 -2.88 9.62 -4.66
N ASP A 225 -1.56 9.71 -4.68
CA ASP A 225 -0.75 9.28 -5.81
C ASP A 225 -0.34 7.83 -5.57
N GLY A 226 -0.75 6.93 -6.45
CA GLY A 226 -0.54 5.49 -6.35
C GLY A 226 0.41 4.97 -7.41
N ASP A 227 0.99 3.80 -7.15
CA ASP A 227 1.87 3.10 -8.07
C ASP A 227 1.51 1.60 -8.12
N ILE A 228 2.27 0.83 -8.91
CA ILE A 228 2.08 -0.63 -9.13
C ILE A 228 2.08 -1.46 -7.84
N ALA A 229 2.66 -0.91 -6.75
CA ALA A 229 2.67 -1.57 -5.45
C ALA A 229 1.31 -1.56 -4.73
N ILE A 230 0.34 -0.76 -5.17
CA ILE A 230 -1.03 -0.84 -4.65
C ILE A 230 -1.68 -2.14 -5.17
N SER A 231 -2.35 -2.87 -4.28
CA SER A 231 -2.98 -4.17 -4.60
C SER A 231 -4.10 -4.07 -5.63
N GLU A 232 -4.47 -5.21 -6.23
CA GLU A 232 -5.69 -5.38 -7.02
C GLU A 232 -6.92 -4.89 -6.24
N ASP A 233 -7.89 -4.30 -6.94
CA ASP A 233 -9.07 -3.64 -6.37
C ASP A 233 -8.68 -2.67 -5.24
N PRO A 234 -8.00 -1.54 -5.55
CA PRO A 234 -7.52 -0.59 -4.55
C PRO A 234 -8.57 -0.25 -3.50
N THR A 235 -8.13 -0.20 -2.26
CA THR A 235 -9.01 0.11 -1.13
C THR A 235 -8.31 1.12 -0.24
N PHE A 236 -8.99 2.25 0.03
CA PHE A 236 -8.47 3.30 0.90
C PHE A 236 -9.47 3.56 2.02
N THR A 237 -9.01 3.43 3.27
CA THR A 237 -9.78 3.85 4.44
C THR A 237 -9.20 5.17 4.94
N PHE A 238 -10.06 6.12 5.21
CA PHE A 238 -9.73 7.46 5.68
C PHE A 238 -10.85 7.99 6.57
N ALA A 239 -10.59 9.05 7.32
CA ALA A 239 -11.60 9.70 8.10
C ALA A 239 -11.74 11.18 7.69
N PHE A 240 -12.94 11.74 7.91
CA PHE A 240 -13.22 13.14 7.64
C PHE A 240 -14.33 13.67 8.57
N VAL A 241 -14.36 14.97 8.76
CA VAL A 241 -15.38 15.63 9.57
C VAL A 241 -16.48 16.18 8.64
N PRO A 242 -17.65 15.52 8.57
CA PRO A 242 -18.74 16.01 7.72
C PRO A 242 -19.38 17.29 8.31
N GLY A 243 -19.91 18.15 7.44
CA GLY A 243 -20.68 19.31 7.81
C GLY A 243 -22.01 18.98 8.55
N ALA A 244 -22.71 19.98 9.06
CA ALA A 244 -23.92 19.81 9.90
C ALA A 244 -25.13 19.21 9.16
N GLY A 245 -25.14 19.16 7.84
CA GLY A 245 -26.25 18.66 7.02
C GLY A 245 -25.90 17.41 6.22
N SER A 246 -26.72 17.10 5.22
CA SER A 246 -26.35 16.17 4.17
C SER A 246 -25.30 16.80 3.28
N GLY A 247 -24.25 16.06 2.95
CA GLY A 247 -23.21 16.47 2.02
C GLY A 247 -23.02 15.45 0.92
N GLU A 248 -22.10 15.71 -0.01
CA GLU A 248 -21.72 14.82 -1.08
C GLU A 248 -20.21 14.50 -1.01
N LEU A 249 -19.89 13.22 -0.99
CA LEU A 249 -18.53 12.76 -1.20
C LEU A 249 -18.38 12.34 -2.66
N LYS A 250 -17.38 12.88 -3.35
CA LYS A 250 -17.02 12.53 -4.73
C LYS A 250 -15.62 11.93 -4.76
N ALA A 251 -15.42 10.86 -5.51
CA ALA A 251 -14.12 10.33 -5.86
C ALA A 251 -13.92 10.37 -7.37
N GLU A 252 -12.73 10.79 -7.78
CA GLU A 252 -12.24 10.81 -9.15
C GLU A 252 -10.95 10.01 -9.20
N ILE A 253 -10.81 9.11 -10.18
CA ILE A 253 -9.60 8.32 -10.40
C ILE A 253 -9.09 8.47 -11.81
N ASP A 254 -7.77 8.59 -11.93
CA ASP A 254 -7.05 8.53 -13.19
C ASP A 254 -6.08 7.35 -13.16
N ASP A 255 -6.02 6.55 -14.22
CA ASP A 255 -5.16 5.39 -14.30
C ASP A 255 -4.00 5.57 -15.31
N SER A 256 -3.11 4.59 -15.35
CA SER A 256 -1.91 4.58 -16.20
C SER A 256 -2.22 4.51 -17.71
N HIS A 257 -3.45 4.21 -18.10
CA HIS A 257 -3.94 4.25 -19.47
C HIS A 257 -4.71 5.53 -19.80
N GLN A 258 -4.62 6.58 -18.96
CA GLN A 258 -5.32 7.85 -19.13
C GLN A 258 -6.84 7.74 -19.13
N ARG A 259 -7.39 6.68 -18.50
CA ARG A 259 -8.83 6.53 -18.29
C ARG A 259 -9.21 7.29 -17.03
N HIS A 260 -10.32 8.03 -17.11
CA HIS A 260 -10.88 8.79 -16.01
C HIS A 260 -12.23 8.20 -15.58
N PHE A 261 -12.42 8.02 -14.28
CA PHE A 261 -13.67 7.56 -13.69
C PHE A 261 -14.03 8.44 -12.51
N GLU A 262 -15.33 8.71 -12.33
CA GLU A 262 -15.82 9.47 -11.20
C GLU A 262 -17.12 8.88 -10.64
N GLN A 263 -17.33 9.05 -9.37
CA GLN A 263 -18.58 8.65 -8.69
C GLN A 263 -18.81 9.51 -7.45
N SER A 264 -20.09 9.82 -7.19
CA SER A 264 -20.54 10.58 -6.03
C SER A 264 -21.48 9.77 -5.15
N TRP A 265 -21.46 10.07 -3.85
CA TRP A 265 -22.34 9.46 -2.86
C TRP A 265 -22.86 10.51 -1.90
N PRO A 266 -24.19 10.50 -1.58
CA PRO A 266 -24.72 11.33 -0.53
C PRO A 266 -24.26 10.83 0.84
N VAL A 267 -23.68 11.73 1.64
CA VAL A 267 -23.34 11.50 3.04
C VAL A 267 -24.43 12.15 3.90
N ARG A 268 -25.27 11.33 4.51
CA ARG A 268 -26.39 11.80 5.34
C ARG A 268 -26.01 11.73 6.82
N PRO A 269 -26.47 12.69 7.65
CA PRO A 269 -26.44 12.51 9.09
C PRO A 269 -27.24 11.23 9.43
N GLN A 270 -26.67 10.35 10.24
CA GLN A 270 -27.45 9.21 10.74
C GLN A 270 -28.50 9.73 11.70
N ALA A 271 -29.78 9.54 11.37
CA ALA A 271 -30.86 9.79 12.31
C ALA A 271 -30.65 8.91 13.56
N GLN A 272 -30.79 9.49 14.73
CA GLN A 272 -30.91 8.73 15.98
C GLN A 272 -32.14 7.83 15.86
N MET A 273 -31.95 6.51 15.97
CA MET A 273 -33.05 5.58 16.26
C MET A 273 -33.17 5.40 17.75
#